data_0da7c69df025d0f4c41569bf3a60c389
#
_entry.id   0da7c69df025d0f4c41569bf3a60c389
#
_cell.length_a   1.000
_cell.length_b   1.000
_cell.length_c   1.000
_cell.angle_alpha   90.00
_cell.angle_beta   90.00
_cell.angle_gamma   90.00
#
_symmetry.space_group_name_H-M   'P 1'
#
loop_
_entity.id
_entity.type
_entity.pdbx_description
1 polymer ?
#
loop_
_entity_poly.entity_id
_entity_poly.type
_entity_poly.pdbx_seq_one_letter_code
_entity_poly.pdbx_strand_id
1 'polypeptide(L)'
;MKQKILNQTGVQYADFPKKTGKSKKKDGLLGRILRRFFLVLCALVILLAGDLLLVMNMIFNGPSPTARDQLAMTLIEASATKWVPALFIGEEQVAQIRSSLNLKLPDEVSDITAVIINRGQSINTNDEWANYPDGIRIEKVSGDTYNAHVMIVRDPSQVYLGISTKEGFSTSIPGKRLTAAIEDEGAIAAVNGGAFNDDGTTGSYVGTLPAGLVYSEGECVWTSGEPSETSGFAGFTEDNVLVVHQDNISQAQAEELNIRDGCCFGPVLVMNGEINMEAYNKVSGLNPRTAIGQRADGAVIFVCIDGRQPSSAGGEYADVIDILVEYGAINACNMDGGSSTVMMYRDTYGLYGEAGQVQMINSYSLLQSEPRRIPDFWMVRPAGEE
;
A
#
# COMPACT_ATOMS: atom_id res chain seq x y z
N MET A 1 -3.40 67.67 -16.24
CA MET A 1 -3.04 67.96 -17.65
C MET A 1 -4.27 68.44 -18.34
N LYS A 2 -4.23 69.60 -18.94
CA LYS A 2 -5.36 70.18 -19.71
C LYS A 2 -5.09 69.90 -21.19
N GLN A 3 -5.98 69.18 -21.86
CA GLN A 3 -5.89 68.92 -23.30
C GLN A 3 -6.73 69.99 -24.04
N LYS A 4 -6.12 70.58 -25.04
CA LYS A 4 -6.76 71.64 -25.84
C LYS A 4 -7.60 70.97 -26.93
N ILE A 5 -8.92 71.21 -26.87
CA ILE A 5 -9.86 70.77 -27.89
C ILE A 5 -10.27 71.97 -28.68
N LEU A 6 -10.08 72.02 -29.98
CA LEU A 6 -10.48 73.09 -30.89
C LEU A 6 -11.86 72.73 -31.46
N ASN A 7 -12.88 73.60 -31.12
CA ASN A 7 -14.18 73.60 -31.81
C ASN A 7 -14.34 74.89 -32.60
N GLN A 8 -15.22 74.87 -33.61
CA GLN A 8 -15.45 75.99 -34.54
C GLN A 8 -15.95 77.32 -33.88
N THR A 9 -16.14 77.33 -32.57
CA THR A 9 -16.70 78.51 -31.84
C THR A 9 -15.82 79.00 -30.67
N GLY A 10 -14.58 78.55 -30.55
CA GLY A 10 -13.65 79.00 -29.49
C GLY A 10 -13.02 77.92 -28.68
N VAL A 11 -11.96 78.25 -27.94
CA VAL A 11 -11.21 77.30 -27.12
C VAL A 11 -11.91 77.08 -25.78
N GLN A 12 -12.50 75.92 -25.55
CA GLN A 12 -12.97 75.46 -24.24
C GLN A 12 -11.99 74.49 -23.62
N TYR A 13 -11.70 74.67 -22.35
CA TYR A 13 -10.87 73.67 -21.58
C TYR A 13 -11.81 72.75 -20.86
N ALA A 14 -11.72 71.44 -21.18
CA ALA A 14 -12.42 70.40 -20.43
C ALA A 14 -11.60 70.02 -19.20
N ASP A 15 -12.21 70.17 -18.01
CA ASP A 15 -11.63 69.63 -16.78
C ASP A 15 -11.89 68.11 -16.74
N PHE A 16 -10.84 67.33 -16.84
CA PHE A 16 -10.91 65.87 -16.58
C PHE A 16 -11.09 65.64 -15.08
N PRO A 17 -11.99 64.72 -14.67
CA PRO A 17 -12.15 64.42 -13.27
C PRO A 17 -10.81 63.91 -12.72
N LYS A 18 -10.32 64.52 -11.66
CA LYS A 18 -9.14 64.06 -10.91
C LYS A 18 -9.39 62.63 -10.49
N LYS A 19 -8.50 61.67 -10.89
CA LYS A 19 -8.49 60.33 -10.34
C LYS A 19 -8.48 60.46 -8.82
N THR A 20 -9.60 60.17 -8.20
CA THR A 20 -9.70 60.06 -6.74
C THR A 20 -8.78 58.94 -6.34
N GLY A 21 -7.65 59.31 -5.72
CA GLY A 21 -6.72 58.33 -5.16
C GLY A 21 -7.50 57.41 -4.21
N LYS A 22 -7.51 56.10 -4.48
CA LYS A 22 -8.05 55.13 -3.55
C LYS A 22 -7.39 55.40 -2.20
N SER A 23 -8.13 55.94 -1.25
CA SER A 23 -7.70 56.03 0.14
C SER A 23 -7.30 54.61 0.60
N LYS A 24 -6.03 54.42 0.89
CA LYS A 24 -5.56 53.19 1.55
C LYS A 24 -6.26 53.19 2.92
N LYS A 25 -7.30 52.36 3.08
CA LYS A 25 -7.87 52.06 4.39
C LYS A 25 -6.71 51.67 5.28
N LYS A 26 -6.44 52.41 6.34
CA LYS A 26 -5.48 52.03 7.38
C LYS A 26 -6.05 50.80 8.05
N ASP A 27 -5.33 49.68 7.93
CA ASP A 27 -5.69 48.46 8.65
C ASP A 27 -5.89 48.78 10.12
N GLY A 28 -7.03 48.39 10.68
CA GLY A 28 -7.31 48.51 12.10
C GLY A 28 -6.26 47.75 12.93
N LEU A 29 -6.22 47.97 14.23
CA LEU A 29 -5.29 47.31 15.16
C LEU A 29 -5.29 45.79 14.96
N LEU A 30 -6.47 45.20 14.81
CA LEU A 30 -6.69 43.77 14.56
C LEU A 30 -6.00 43.28 13.26
N GLY A 31 -6.15 44.05 12.17
CA GLY A 31 -5.52 43.72 10.88
C GLY A 31 -3.98 43.73 10.95
N ARG A 32 -3.41 44.65 11.75
CA ARG A 32 -1.96 44.71 11.99
C ARG A 32 -1.47 43.54 12.81
N ILE A 33 -2.23 43.09 13.84
CA ILE A 33 -1.92 41.93 14.66
C ILE A 33 -1.96 40.64 13.83
N LEU A 34 -3.03 40.41 13.06
CA LEU A 34 -3.18 39.26 12.19
C LEU A 34 -2.07 39.18 11.13
N ARG A 35 -1.69 40.32 10.51
CA ARG A 35 -0.59 40.37 9.55
C ARG A 35 0.76 40.01 10.21
N ARG A 36 1.02 40.51 11.41
CA ARG A 36 2.26 40.16 12.14
C ARG A 36 2.27 38.71 12.53
N PHE A 37 1.16 38.15 13.04
CA PHE A 37 1.02 36.74 13.35
C PHE A 37 1.25 35.87 12.10
N PHE A 38 0.65 36.21 10.97
CA PHE A 38 0.87 35.51 9.71
C PHE A 38 2.33 35.54 9.25
N LEU A 39 3.01 36.68 9.36
CA LEU A 39 4.44 36.79 9.01
C LEU A 39 5.33 35.95 9.93
N VAL A 40 5.04 35.89 11.23
CA VAL A 40 5.76 35.02 12.18
C VAL A 40 5.52 33.57 11.85
N LEU A 41 4.28 33.18 11.55
CA LEU A 41 3.94 31.82 11.14
C LEU A 41 4.68 31.43 9.84
N CYS A 42 4.69 32.28 8.82
CA CYS A 42 5.46 32.04 7.61
C CYS A 42 6.96 31.89 7.87
N ALA A 43 7.52 32.74 8.73
CA ALA A 43 8.93 32.64 9.10
C ALA A 43 9.24 31.32 9.82
N LEU A 44 8.38 30.87 10.73
CA LEU A 44 8.51 29.57 11.40
C LEU A 44 8.44 28.41 10.40
N VAL A 45 7.50 28.45 9.46
CA VAL A 45 7.39 27.41 8.42
C VAL A 45 8.64 27.36 7.55
N ILE A 46 9.20 28.53 7.16
CA ILE A 46 10.43 28.60 6.37
C ILE A 46 11.62 28.04 7.16
N LEU A 47 11.74 28.38 8.45
CA LEU A 47 12.80 27.84 9.30
C LEU A 47 12.70 26.31 9.44
N LEU A 48 11.51 25.80 9.75
CA LEU A 48 11.28 24.35 9.85
C LEU A 48 11.57 23.62 8.53
N ALA A 49 11.17 24.19 7.40
CA ALA A 49 11.49 23.63 6.10
C ALA A 49 13.01 23.66 5.82
N GLY A 50 13.69 24.72 6.20
CA GLY A 50 15.15 24.82 6.08
C GLY A 50 15.88 23.80 6.95
N ASP A 51 15.46 23.62 8.21
CA ASP A 51 16.01 22.62 9.10
C ASP A 51 15.78 21.20 8.57
N LEU A 52 14.59 20.91 8.08
CA LEU A 52 14.28 19.62 7.46
C LEU A 52 15.18 19.34 6.25
N LEU A 53 15.38 20.31 5.36
CA LEU A 53 16.26 20.17 4.20
C LEU A 53 17.74 19.95 4.63
N LEU A 54 18.20 20.60 5.69
CA LEU A 54 19.53 20.38 6.24
C LEU A 54 19.70 18.97 6.78
N VAL A 55 18.74 18.48 7.57
CA VAL A 55 18.74 17.12 8.09
C VAL A 55 18.72 16.08 6.96
N MET A 56 17.85 16.27 5.97
CA MET A 56 17.82 15.39 4.78
C MET A 56 19.16 15.40 4.05
N ASN A 57 19.74 16.58 3.82
CA ASN A 57 21.06 16.67 3.18
C ASN A 57 22.16 15.97 3.99
N MET A 58 22.13 16.07 5.33
CA MET A 58 23.08 15.38 6.21
C MET A 58 22.93 13.86 6.12
N ILE A 59 21.72 13.33 5.97
CA ILE A 59 21.50 11.89 5.83
C ILE A 59 21.89 11.41 4.42
N PHE A 60 21.44 12.09 3.38
CA PHE A 60 21.69 11.68 1.99
C PHE A 60 23.17 11.78 1.58
N ASN A 61 23.89 12.78 2.07
CA ASN A 61 25.29 13.02 1.74
C ASN A 61 26.24 12.75 2.92
N GLY A 62 25.73 12.15 3.99
CA GLY A 62 26.50 11.78 5.19
C GLY A 62 27.32 10.50 5.03
N PRO A 63 28.05 10.12 6.08
CA PRO A 63 28.99 8.99 6.02
C PRO A 63 28.32 7.61 6.12
N SER A 64 27.02 7.52 6.37
CA SER A 64 26.31 6.25 6.51
C SER A 64 25.52 5.89 5.24
N PRO A 65 26.03 4.96 4.41
CA PRO A 65 25.27 4.46 3.25
C PRO A 65 23.93 3.82 3.66
N THR A 66 23.91 3.06 4.76
CA THR A 66 22.70 2.42 5.27
C THR A 66 21.60 3.42 5.59
N ALA A 67 21.91 4.49 6.33
CA ALA A 67 20.94 5.53 6.68
C ALA A 67 20.42 6.26 5.42
N ARG A 68 21.31 6.53 4.46
CA ARG A 68 20.95 7.10 3.16
C ARG A 68 19.97 6.20 2.40
N ASP A 69 20.32 4.92 2.27
CA ASP A 69 19.55 3.96 1.48
C ASP A 69 18.18 3.69 2.13
N GLN A 70 18.14 3.59 3.47
CA GLN A 70 16.89 3.44 4.23
C GLN A 70 15.95 4.64 4.04
N LEU A 71 16.48 5.87 4.15
CA LEU A 71 15.65 7.06 3.91
C LEU A 71 15.21 7.15 2.44
N ALA A 72 16.12 6.85 1.49
CA ALA A 72 15.82 6.84 0.07
C ALA A 72 14.67 5.87 -0.24
N MET A 73 14.76 4.61 0.21
CA MET A 73 13.74 3.59 0.00
C MET A 73 12.40 3.97 0.64
N THR A 74 12.42 4.47 1.88
CA THR A 74 11.21 4.96 2.56
C THR A 74 10.47 6.03 1.74
N LEU A 75 11.20 6.95 1.10
CA LEU A 75 10.64 8.03 0.31
C LEU A 75 10.25 7.61 -1.12
N ILE A 76 10.98 6.68 -1.74
CA ILE A 76 10.72 6.17 -3.10
C ILE A 76 9.39 5.40 -3.15
N GLU A 77 9.09 4.58 -2.13
CA GLU A 77 7.86 3.79 -2.07
C GLU A 77 6.60 4.62 -1.77
N ALA A 78 6.76 5.89 -1.38
CA ALA A 78 5.63 6.79 -1.15
C ALA A 78 5.38 7.68 -2.38
N SER A 79 4.24 7.53 -3.04
CA SER A 79 3.90 8.27 -4.29
C SER A 79 4.10 9.78 -4.19
N ALA A 80 3.82 10.38 -3.01
CA ALA A 80 3.97 11.82 -2.78
C ALA A 80 5.43 12.28 -2.65
N THR A 81 6.36 11.40 -2.28
CA THR A 81 7.75 11.72 -1.94
C THR A 81 8.78 11.03 -2.80
N LYS A 82 8.38 10.17 -3.75
CA LYS A 82 9.27 9.39 -4.61
C LYS A 82 10.30 10.20 -5.39
N TRP A 83 10.03 11.47 -5.65
CA TRP A 83 10.92 12.39 -6.35
C TRP A 83 11.97 13.04 -5.45
N VAL A 84 11.78 13.01 -4.13
CA VAL A 84 12.63 13.72 -3.17
C VAL A 84 14.08 13.20 -3.15
N PRO A 85 14.35 11.88 -3.08
CA PRO A 85 15.73 11.38 -3.07
C PRO A 85 16.57 11.86 -4.26
N ALA A 86 15.97 11.93 -5.45
CA ALA A 86 16.66 12.38 -6.65
C ALA A 86 17.22 13.81 -6.56
N LEU A 87 16.59 14.68 -5.75
CA LEU A 87 17.10 16.04 -5.51
C LEU A 87 18.45 16.05 -4.74
N PHE A 88 18.73 15.03 -3.94
CA PHE A 88 19.92 14.97 -3.09
C PHE A 88 21.03 14.08 -3.64
N ILE A 89 20.65 12.92 -4.23
CA ILE A 89 21.61 11.89 -4.69
C ILE A 89 21.58 11.63 -6.19
N GLY A 90 20.67 12.27 -6.93
CA GLY A 90 20.52 12.11 -8.38
C GLY A 90 19.73 10.86 -8.80
N GLU A 91 19.19 10.90 -10.02
CA GLU A 91 18.35 9.82 -10.58
C GLU A 91 19.12 8.50 -10.75
N GLU A 92 20.40 8.56 -11.13
CA GLU A 92 21.23 7.36 -11.34
C GLU A 92 21.40 6.57 -10.05
N GLN A 93 21.68 7.24 -8.92
CA GLN A 93 21.84 6.58 -7.64
C GLN A 93 20.50 6.07 -7.09
N VAL A 94 19.42 6.80 -7.32
CA VAL A 94 18.04 6.32 -7.01
C VAL A 94 17.74 5.05 -7.80
N ALA A 95 18.07 5.00 -9.09
CA ALA A 95 17.88 3.81 -9.92
C ALA A 95 18.74 2.62 -9.44
N GLN A 96 19.98 2.85 -9.02
CA GLN A 96 20.82 1.81 -8.42
C GLN A 96 20.24 1.26 -7.12
N ILE A 97 19.76 2.12 -6.22
CA ILE A 97 19.09 1.70 -4.98
C ILE A 97 17.84 0.87 -5.31
N ARG A 98 17.03 1.30 -6.28
CA ARG A 98 15.83 0.60 -6.72
C ARG A 98 16.15 -0.76 -7.37
N SER A 99 17.12 -0.82 -8.28
CA SER A 99 17.50 -2.06 -8.98
C SER A 99 18.08 -3.12 -8.05
N SER A 100 18.62 -2.72 -6.91
CA SER A 100 19.05 -3.64 -5.87
C SER A 100 17.89 -4.43 -5.23
N LEU A 101 16.62 -4.24 -5.63
CA LEU A 101 15.43 -4.96 -5.19
C LEU A 101 15.16 -6.30 -5.92
N ASN A 102 15.93 -6.63 -6.95
CA ASN A 102 15.82 -7.93 -7.64
C ASN A 102 16.47 -9.03 -6.80
N LEU A 103 15.68 -9.64 -5.91
CA LEU A 103 16.10 -10.60 -4.90
C LEU A 103 15.63 -11.98 -5.31
N LYS A 104 16.55 -12.90 -5.59
CA LYS A 104 16.23 -14.24 -6.10
C LYS A 104 16.63 -15.33 -5.10
N LEU A 105 15.72 -16.29 -4.91
CA LEU A 105 15.96 -17.56 -4.21
C LEU A 105 16.55 -18.59 -5.18
N PRO A 106 17.11 -19.73 -4.69
CA PRO A 106 17.60 -20.81 -5.55
C PRO A 106 16.51 -21.41 -6.44
N ASP A 107 15.30 -21.62 -5.89
CA ASP A 107 14.16 -22.15 -6.62
C ASP A 107 13.37 -21.03 -7.27
N GLU A 108 12.81 -21.27 -8.45
CA GLU A 108 12.00 -20.29 -9.18
C GLU A 108 10.55 -20.27 -8.69
N VAL A 109 10.02 -21.44 -8.31
CA VAL A 109 8.64 -21.66 -7.88
C VAL A 109 8.60 -22.59 -6.66
N SER A 110 7.60 -22.38 -5.79
CA SER A 110 7.42 -23.22 -4.59
C SER A 110 6.91 -24.62 -4.90
N ASP A 111 7.27 -25.57 -4.03
CA ASP A 111 6.80 -26.96 -4.10
C ASP A 111 5.37 -27.06 -3.54
N ILE A 112 4.42 -27.42 -4.40
CA ILE A 112 3.01 -27.59 -4.04
C ILE A 112 2.76 -28.76 -3.08
N THR A 113 3.71 -29.68 -2.93
CA THR A 113 3.58 -30.83 -2.02
C THR A 113 4.01 -30.53 -0.58
N ALA A 114 4.62 -29.36 -0.35
CA ALA A 114 5.07 -28.93 0.97
C ALA A 114 3.93 -28.59 1.93
N VAL A 115 2.71 -28.35 1.43
CA VAL A 115 1.51 -28.02 2.22
C VAL A 115 0.59 -29.22 2.33
N ILE A 116 0.21 -29.58 3.55
CA ILE A 116 -0.76 -30.66 3.84
C ILE A 116 -2.08 -30.02 4.27
N ILE A 117 -3.04 -29.97 3.37
CA ILE A 117 -4.36 -29.42 3.67
C ILE A 117 -5.19 -30.41 4.47
N ASN A 118 -5.37 -30.14 5.74
CA ASN A 118 -6.22 -30.92 6.64
C ASN A 118 -7.69 -30.56 6.47
N ARG A 119 -8.36 -31.13 5.46
CA ARG A 119 -9.81 -30.97 5.29
C ARG A 119 -10.53 -31.80 6.34
N GLY A 120 -11.27 -31.15 7.26
CA GLY A 120 -12.29 -31.81 8.08
C GLY A 120 -11.83 -32.42 9.40
N GLN A 121 -10.78 -31.95 10.04
CA GLN A 121 -10.54 -32.32 11.43
C GLN A 121 -11.59 -31.72 12.34
N SER A 122 -12.29 -32.59 13.10
CA SER A 122 -13.19 -32.24 14.19
C SER A 122 -12.48 -31.29 15.17
N ILE A 123 -13.16 -30.20 15.55
CA ILE A 123 -12.66 -29.26 16.56
C ILE A 123 -12.43 -30.02 17.87
N ASN A 124 -11.17 -30.23 18.23
CA ASN A 124 -10.80 -30.77 19.51
C ASN A 124 -10.85 -29.62 20.51
N THR A 125 -11.34 -29.87 21.74
CA THR A 125 -11.53 -28.85 22.80
C THR A 125 -10.21 -28.17 23.26
N ASN A 126 -9.06 -28.70 22.85
CA ASN A 126 -7.74 -28.09 23.03
C ASN A 126 -7.17 -27.48 21.75
N ASP A 127 -8.00 -27.31 20.73
CA ASP A 127 -7.59 -26.73 19.45
C ASP A 127 -7.40 -25.21 19.58
N GLU A 128 -6.37 -24.67 18.97
CA GLU A 128 -6.11 -23.20 18.88
C GLU A 128 -7.30 -22.42 18.31
N TRP A 129 -8.19 -23.09 17.58
CA TRP A 129 -9.36 -22.53 16.89
C TRP A 129 -10.67 -22.55 17.69
N ALA A 130 -10.66 -23.14 18.92
CA ALA A 130 -11.89 -23.32 19.71
C ALA A 130 -12.62 -22.01 20.03
N ASN A 131 -11.90 -20.89 20.07
CA ASN A 131 -12.44 -19.56 20.33
C ASN A 131 -12.71 -18.73 19.06
N TYR A 132 -12.48 -19.29 17.87
CA TYR A 132 -12.58 -18.64 16.58
C TYR A 132 -13.53 -19.42 15.67
N PRO A 133 -14.85 -19.30 15.86
CA PRO A 133 -15.83 -20.16 15.18
C PRO A 133 -15.94 -19.90 13.67
N ASP A 134 -15.53 -18.73 13.19
CA ASP A 134 -15.40 -18.40 11.75
C ASP A 134 -14.04 -18.83 11.14
N GLY A 135 -13.17 -19.42 11.97
CA GLY A 135 -11.84 -19.84 11.53
C GLY A 135 -10.85 -18.69 11.34
N ILE A 136 -11.15 -17.49 11.84
CA ILE A 136 -10.28 -16.33 11.71
C ILE A 136 -9.74 -15.91 13.08
N ARG A 137 -8.41 -15.83 13.20
CA ARG A 137 -7.71 -15.31 14.36
C ARG A 137 -6.88 -14.10 13.97
N ILE A 138 -7.02 -13.00 14.73
CA ILE A 138 -6.26 -11.78 14.49
C ILE A 138 -5.46 -11.44 15.73
N GLU A 139 -4.17 -11.18 15.55
CA GLU A 139 -3.23 -10.86 16.62
C GLU A 139 -2.49 -9.55 16.33
N LYS A 140 -2.09 -8.87 17.41
CA LYS A 140 -1.20 -7.70 17.32
C LYS A 140 0.22 -8.10 17.64
N VAL A 141 1.13 -7.64 16.80
CA VAL A 141 2.58 -7.77 16.97
C VAL A 141 3.19 -6.38 16.98
N SER A 142 4.21 -6.14 17.79
CA SER A 142 4.92 -4.86 17.82
C SER A 142 6.41 -5.09 17.80
N GLY A 143 7.10 -4.38 16.91
CA GLY A 143 8.55 -4.26 16.87
C GLY A 143 9.01 -2.89 17.33
N ASP A 144 10.30 -2.61 17.17
CA ASP A 144 10.91 -1.34 17.60
C ASP A 144 10.38 -0.13 16.80
N THR A 145 10.02 -0.33 15.53
CA THR A 145 9.61 0.73 14.60
C THR A 145 8.18 0.60 14.14
N TYR A 146 7.48 -0.51 14.44
CA TYR A 146 6.17 -0.81 13.88
C TYR A 146 5.20 -1.44 14.86
N ASN A 147 3.93 -1.29 14.55
CA ASN A 147 2.84 -2.16 15.00
C ASN A 147 2.32 -2.94 13.79
N ALA A 148 1.99 -4.20 14.00
CA ALA A 148 1.48 -5.08 12.96
C ALA A 148 0.22 -5.82 13.43
N HIS A 149 -0.56 -6.27 12.45
CA HIS A 149 -1.71 -7.13 12.63
C HIS A 149 -1.51 -8.38 11.78
N VAL A 150 -1.67 -9.53 12.41
CA VAL A 150 -1.55 -10.84 11.76
C VAL A 150 -2.92 -11.48 11.80
N MET A 151 -3.49 -11.72 10.63
CA MET A 151 -4.74 -12.46 10.47
C MET A 151 -4.40 -13.87 9.99
N ILE A 152 -4.90 -14.88 10.68
CA ILE A 152 -4.73 -16.28 10.32
C ILE A 152 -6.08 -16.85 9.97
N VAL A 153 -6.21 -17.41 8.77
CA VAL A 153 -7.41 -18.07 8.24
C VAL A 153 -7.17 -19.57 8.24
N ARG A 154 -7.95 -20.30 9.00
CA ARG A 154 -7.80 -21.73 9.19
C ARG A 154 -7.95 -22.54 7.91
N ASP A 155 -9.00 -22.23 7.15
CA ASP A 155 -9.37 -22.95 5.94
C ASP A 155 -8.97 -22.16 4.68
N PRO A 156 -7.94 -22.60 3.94
CA PRO A 156 -7.50 -21.89 2.75
C PRO A 156 -8.55 -21.87 1.62
N SER A 157 -9.57 -22.72 1.65
CA SER A 157 -10.65 -22.71 0.66
C SER A 157 -11.54 -21.46 0.77
N GLN A 158 -11.55 -20.80 1.95
CA GLN A 158 -12.25 -19.54 2.14
C GLN A 158 -11.54 -18.35 1.49
N VAL A 159 -10.22 -18.48 1.23
CA VAL A 159 -9.41 -17.39 0.66
C VAL A 159 -9.51 -17.36 -0.85
N TYR A 160 -9.80 -16.20 -1.43
CA TYR A 160 -9.89 -15.97 -2.86
C TYR A 160 -9.41 -14.56 -3.24
N LEU A 161 -9.18 -14.32 -4.52
CA LEU A 161 -8.84 -13.00 -5.03
C LEU A 161 -10.08 -12.33 -5.61
N GLY A 162 -10.62 -11.33 -4.89
CA GLY A 162 -11.67 -10.46 -5.38
C GLY A 162 -11.11 -9.36 -6.29
N ILE A 163 -11.92 -8.92 -7.26
CA ILE A 163 -11.56 -7.88 -8.21
C ILE A 163 -12.51 -6.68 -8.13
N SER A 164 -11.99 -5.51 -8.42
CA SER A 164 -12.76 -4.25 -8.31
C SER A 164 -13.89 -4.13 -9.33
N THR A 165 -13.82 -4.87 -10.44
CA THR A 165 -14.79 -4.82 -11.54
C THR A 165 -14.89 -6.16 -12.26
N LYS A 166 -16.12 -6.57 -12.55
CA LYS A 166 -16.43 -7.75 -13.41
C LYS A 166 -16.58 -7.37 -14.90
N GLU A 167 -16.54 -6.09 -15.22
CA GLU A 167 -16.65 -5.57 -16.60
C GLU A 167 -15.31 -5.56 -17.34
N GLY A 168 -14.22 -5.96 -16.66
CA GLY A 168 -12.85 -5.89 -17.15
C GLY A 168 -12.15 -4.58 -16.76
N PHE A 169 -10.83 -4.68 -16.54
CA PHE A 169 -10.03 -3.53 -16.15
C PHE A 169 -9.82 -2.55 -17.30
N SER A 170 -9.98 -1.26 -17.04
CA SER A 170 -9.67 -0.20 -17.98
C SER A 170 -9.33 1.11 -17.25
N THR A 171 -8.64 2.02 -17.93
CA THR A 171 -8.30 3.34 -17.36
C THR A 171 -9.51 4.21 -17.02
N SER A 172 -10.68 3.89 -17.57
CA SER A 172 -11.94 4.59 -17.33
C SER A 172 -12.76 4.02 -16.17
N ILE A 173 -12.42 2.83 -15.69
CA ILE A 173 -13.11 2.15 -14.59
C ILE A 173 -12.22 2.24 -13.35
N PRO A 174 -12.60 3.05 -12.34
CA PRO A 174 -11.81 3.15 -11.12
C PRO A 174 -11.89 1.83 -10.32
N GLY A 175 -10.80 1.49 -9.63
CA GLY A 175 -10.79 0.44 -8.63
C GLY A 175 -11.78 0.71 -7.49
N LYS A 176 -11.93 -0.23 -6.58
CA LYS A 176 -12.78 -0.11 -5.39
C LYS A 176 -11.95 0.16 -4.14
N ARG A 177 -12.58 0.77 -3.14
CA ARG A 177 -12.06 0.74 -1.76
C ARG A 177 -12.37 -0.61 -1.15
N LEU A 178 -11.47 -1.12 -0.33
CA LEU A 178 -11.64 -2.42 0.32
C LEU A 178 -12.90 -2.46 1.19
N THR A 179 -13.29 -1.32 1.81
CA THR A 179 -14.54 -1.18 2.57
C THR A 179 -15.79 -1.45 1.73
N ALA A 180 -15.80 -1.00 0.48
CA ALA A 180 -16.92 -1.26 -0.44
C ALA A 180 -16.84 -2.67 -1.03
N ALA A 181 -15.64 -3.15 -1.34
CA ALA A 181 -15.44 -4.47 -1.93
C ALA A 181 -15.90 -5.61 -0.99
N ILE A 182 -15.56 -5.52 0.30
CA ILE A 182 -15.96 -6.54 1.29
C ILE A 182 -17.49 -6.61 1.49
N GLU A 183 -18.18 -5.46 1.37
CA GLU A 183 -19.65 -5.43 1.45
C GLU A 183 -20.29 -5.98 0.17
N ASP A 184 -19.79 -5.58 -0.99
CA ASP A 184 -20.33 -5.99 -2.30
C ASP A 184 -20.20 -7.52 -2.53
N GLU A 185 -19.10 -8.11 -2.08
CA GLU A 185 -18.81 -9.54 -2.24
C GLU A 185 -19.31 -10.39 -1.04
N GLY A 186 -19.84 -9.78 0.01
CA GLY A 186 -20.27 -10.49 1.23
C GLY A 186 -19.13 -11.17 1.99
N ALA A 187 -17.88 -10.76 1.76
CA ALA A 187 -16.73 -11.33 2.44
C ALA A 187 -16.71 -10.96 3.93
N ILE A 188 -16.08 -11.83 4.75
CA ILE A 188 -15.94 -11.59 6.19
C ILE A 188 -14.60 -10.94 6.55
N ALA A 189 -13.57 -11.12 5.72
CA ALA A 189 -12.28 -10.47 5.91
C ALA A 189 -11.65 -10.15 4.55
N ALA A 190 -10.75 -9.18 4.53
CA ALA A 190 -9.99 -8.85 3.33
C ALA A 190 -8.72 -8.06 3.66
N VAL A 191 -7.71 -8.21 2.79
CA VAL A 191 -6.54 -7.34 2.70
C VAL A 191 -6.35 -6.87 1.25
N ASN A 192 -5.56 -5.83 1.04
CA ASN A 192 -5.19 -5.41 -0.31
C ASN A 192 -4.40 -6.49 -1.05
N GLY A 193 -4.50 -6.48 -2.36
CA GLY A 193 -3.85 -7.44 -3.25
C GLY A 193 -2.54 -6.98 -3.85
N GLY A 194 -2.39 -7.16 -5.16
CA GLY A 194 -1.16 -7.04 -5.91
C GLY A 194 -0.79 -5.65 -6.40
N ALA A 195 0.12 -5.65 -7.35
CA ALA A 195 0.63 -4.45 -8.00
C ALA A 195 -0.37 -3.83 -8.95
N PHE A 196 -0.33 -2.51 -9.09
CA PHE A 196 -1.10 -1.80 -10.09
C PHE A 196 -0.41 -0.52 -10.57
N ASN A 197 -0.79 -0.05 -11.74
CA ASN A 197 -0.23 1.16 -12.33
C ASN A 197 -0.78 2.41 -11.63
N ASP A 198 0.13 3.19 -11.05
CA ASP A 198 -0.14 4.45 -10.35
C ASP A 198 0.78 5.55 -10.88
N ASP A 199 0.82 5.69 -12.23
CA ASP A 199 1.78 6.55 -12.95
C ASP A 199 1.42 8.05 -12.93
N GLY A 200 0.27 8.40 -12.38
CA GLY A 200 -0.23 9.77 -12.33
C GLY A 200 -0.80 10.29 -13.66
N THR A 201 -0.64 9.56 -14.77
CA THR A 201 -1.09 9.99 -16.10
C THR A 201 -2.47 9.45 -16.46
N THR A 202 -2.83 8.27 -15.96
CA THR A 202 -4.08 7.56 -16.24
C THR A 202 -5.09 7.59 -15.08
N GLY A 203 -5.03 8.60 -14.22
CA GLY A 203 -5.90 8.73 -13.05
C GLY A 203 -5.29 8.10 -11.80
N SER A 204 -4.04 8.49 -11.50
CA SER A 204 -3.36 8.15 -10.25
C SER A 204 -4.28 8.26 -9.04
N TYR A 205 -4.11 7.36 -8.09
CA TYR A 205 -4.93 7.21 -6.87
C TYR A 205 -6.29 6.52 -7.07
N VAL A 206 -6.66 6.10 -8.30
CA VAL A 206 -7.94 5.42 -8.57
C VAL A 206 -7.81 3.90 -8.80
N GLY A 207 -6.58 3.34 -8.82
CA GLY A 207 -6.32 1.89 -8.87
C GLY A 207 -7.03 1.18 -10.02
N THR A 208 -6.77 1.61 -11.28
CA THR A 208 -7.55 1.15 -12.44
C THR A 208 -7.04 -0.14 -13.05
N LEU A 209 -5.72 -0.26 -13.24
CA LEU A 209 -5.11 -1.36 -13.98
C LEU A 209 -4.14 -2.12 -13.10
N PRO A 210 -4.35 -3.43 -12.88
CA PRO A 210 -3.34 -4.28 -12.26
C PRO A 210 -2.04 -4.30 -13.06
N ALA A 211 -0.92 -4.58 -12.40
CA ALA A 211 0.36 -4.84 -13.06
C ALA A 211 0.67 -6.33 -12.98
N GLY A 212 1.06 -6.92 -14.14
CA GLY A 212 1.29 -8.35 -14.25
C GLY A 212 0.02 -9.14 -14.53
N LEU A 213 -0.03 -10.37 -14.02
CA LEU A 213 -1.12 -11.32 -14.20
C LEU A 213 -2.10 -11.25 -13.01
N VAL A 214 -3.40 -11.33 -13.29
CA VAL A 214 -4.46 -11.51 -12.27
C VAL A 214 -5.34 -12.68 -12.67
N TYR A 215 -5.44 -13.65 -11.76
CA TYR A 215 -6.38 -14.77 -11.82
C TYR A 215 -7.42 -14.62 -10.71
N SER A 216 -8.68 -14.81 -11.04
CA SER A 216 -9.80 -14.80 -10.11
C SER A 216 -10.83 -15.84 -10.51
N GLU A 217 -11.22 -16.69 -9.57
CA GLU A 217 -12.22 -17.76 -9.77
C GLU A 217 -11.89 -18.71 -10.95
N GLY A 218 -10.61 -19.05 -11.12
CA GLY A 218 -10.12 -19.98 -12.16
C GLY A 218 -9.95 -19.35 -13.55
N GLU A 219 -10.17 -18.05 -13.69
CA GLU A 219 -10.05 -17.34 -14.97
C GLU A 219 -8.96 -16.29 -14.95
N CYS A 220 -8.20 -16.16 -16.06
CA CYS A 220 -7.29 -15.04 -16.26
C CYS A 220 -8.11 -13.79 -16.59
N VAL A 221 -8.30 -12.91 -15.60
CA VAL A 221 -9.09 -11.69 -15.74
C VAL A 221 -8.27 -10.49 -16.23
N TRP A 222 -6.94 -10.59 -16.14
CA TRP A 222 -6.04 -9.54 -16.60
C TRP A 222 -4.61 -10.05 -16.83
N THR A 223 -3.97 -9.49 -17.85
CA THR A 223 -2.51 -9.56 -18.05
C THR A 223 -2.04 -8.25 -18.66
N SER A 224 -1.00 -7.64 -18.11
CA SER A 224 -0.41 -6.43 -18.68
C SER A 224 0.50 -6.71 -19.89
N GLY A 225 0.87 -7.97 -20.15
CA GLY A 225 1.77 -8.36 -21.21
C GLY A 225 3.25 -7.97 -21.02
N GLU A 226 3.54 -7.10 -20.06
CA GLU A 226 4.90 -6.65 -19.71
C GLU A 226 5.19 -7.06 -18.26
N PRO A 227 6.43 -7.50 -17.94
CA PRO A 227 6.84 -7.71 -16.57
C PRO A 227 6.73 -6.38 -15.82
N SER A 228 6.01 -6.36 -14.69
CA SER A 228 6.00 -5.17 -13.84
C SER A 228 7.37 -4.96 -13.21
N GLU A 229 7.66 -3.74 -12.76
CA GLU A 229 8.88 -3.45 -11.96
C GLU A 229 8.89 -4.24 -10.64
N THR A 230 7.73 -4.76 -10.21
CA THR A 230 7.57 -5.66 -9.09
C THR A 230 7.63 -7.09 -9.60
N SER A 231 8.73 -7.78 -9.35
CA SER A 231 8.88 -9.20 -9.65
C SER A 231 8.21 -10.04 -8.57
N GLY A 232 7.55 -11.12 -8.97
CA GLY A 232 6.93 -12.12 -8.13
C GLY A 232 5.45 -12.32 -8.40
N PHE A 233 4.98 -13.49 -8.02
CA PHE A 233 3.58 -13.91 -8.10
C PHE A 233 3.21 -14.69 -6.85
N ALA A 234 2.00 -14.53 -6.38
CA ALA A 234 1.38 -15.36 -5.34
C ALA A 234 -0.01 -15.76 -5.80
N GLY A 235 -0.33 -17.05 -5.71
CA GLY A 235 -1.64 -17.55 -6.10
C GLY A 235 -1.98 -18.89 -5.46
N PHE A 236 -3.25 -19.15 -5.24
CA PHE A 236 -3.75 -20.44 -4.79
C PHE A 236 -4.07 -21.35 -5.97
N THR A 237 -3.66 -22.61 -5.86
CA THR A 237 -4.11 -23.67 -6.76
C THR A 237 -5.57 -24.07 -6.45
N GLU A 238 -6.19 -24.87 -7.33
CA GLU A 238 -7.49 -25.51 -7.07
C GLU A 238 -7.49 -26.37 -5.79
N ASP A 239 -6.33 -26.90 -5.41
CA ASP A 239 -6.14 -27.65 -4.16
C ASP A 239 -5.91 -26.74 -2.94
N ASN A 240 -6.03 -25.43 -3.08
CA ASN A 240 -5.85 -24.43 -2.03
C ASN A 240 -4.41 -24.34 -1.47
N VAL A 241 -3.42 -24.68 -2.27
CA VAL A 241 -2.00 -24.51 -1.94
C VAL A 241 -1.52 -23.17 -2.47
N LEU A 242 -0.89 -22.36 -1.61
CA LEU A 242 -0.27 -21.11 -2.00
C LEU A 242 1.04 -21.39 -2.76
N VAL A 243 1.02 -21.11 -4.05
CA VAL A 243 2.21 -21.07 -4.90
C VAL A 243 2.79 -19.67 -4.86
N VAL A 244 4.08 -19.57 -4.65
CA VAL A 244 4.84 -18.33 -4.83
C VAL A 244 5.89 -18.54 -5.93
N HIS A 245 6.03 -17.55 -6.81
CA HIS A 245 6.98 -17.57 -7.91
C HIS A 245 7.80 -16.28 -7.89
N GLN A 246 9.12 -16.39 -8.12
CA GLN A 246 10.02 -15.24 -7.98
C GLN A 246 9.83 -14.14 -9.01
N ASP A 247 9.39 -14.53 -10.19
CA ASP A 247 9.08 -13.60 -11.29
C ASP A 247 7.57 -13.58 -11.57
N ASN A 248 7.09 -12.62 -12.35
CA ASN A 248 5.75 -12.67 -12.90
C ASN A 248 5.60 -13.91 -13.78
N ILE A 249 4.46 -14.58 -13.68
CA ILE A 249 4.17 -15.76 -14.49
C ILE A 249 3.26 -15.39 -15.68
N SER A 250 3.37 -16.17 -16.75
CA SER A 250 2.46 -16.11 -17.88
C SER A 250 1.15 -16.84 -17.57
N GLN A 251 0.11 -16.58 -18.36
CA GLN A 251 -1.15 -17.32 -18.29
C GLN A 251 -0.94 -18.83 -18.46
N ALA A 252 -0.06 -19.24 -19.39
CA ALA A 252 0.22 -20.67 -19.61
C ALA A 252 0.86 -21.35 -18.39
N GLN A 253 1.75 -20.65 -17.67
CA GLN A 253 2.33 -21.15 -16.42
C GLN A 253 1.28 -21.23 -15.31
N ALA A 254 0.38 -20.24 -15.21
CA ALA A 254 -0.71 -20.28 -14.24
C ALA A 254 -1.67 -21.45 -14.50
N GLU A 255 -1.99 -21.75 -15.76
CA GLU A 255 -2.78 -22.91 -16.17
C GLU A 255 -2.08 -24.23 -15.82
N GLU A 256 -0.77 -24.35 -16.07
CA GLU A 256 0.04 -25.53 -15.72
C GLU A 256 0.06 -25.77 -14.20
N LEU A 257 0.11 -24.70 -13.42
CA LEU A 257 0.08 -24.76 -11.95
C LEU A 257 -1.34 -24.92 -11.38
N ASN A 258 -2.37 -24.97 -12.21
CA ASN A 258 -3.79 -24.99 -11.83
C ASN A 258 -4.15 -23.85 -10.86
N ILE A 259 -3.72 -22.64 -11.17
CA ILE A 259 -4.02 -21.46 -10.35
C ILE A 259 -5.50 -21.11 -10.49
N ARG A 260 -6.21 -20.99 -9.34
CA ARG A 260 -7.58 -20.50 -9.29
C ARG A 260 -7.67 -19.00 -8.97
N ASP A 261 -6.78 -18.51 -8.11
CA ASP A 261 -6.70 -17.11 -7.69
C ASP A 261 -5.25 -16.68 -7.56
N GLY A 262 -4.90 -15.49 -8.02
CA GLY A 262 -3.53 -15.02 -7.89
C GLY A 262 -3.28 -13.64 -8.47
N CYS A 263 -2.26 -12.95 -7.95
CA CYS A 263 -1.82 -11.65 -8.41
C CYS A 263 -0.31 -11.50 -8.32
N CYS A 264 0.21 -10.51 -9.07
CA CYS A 264 1.63 -10.23 -9.09
C CYS A 264 2.00 -9.18 -8.06
N PHE A 265 2.99 -9.50 -7.23
CA PHE A 265 3.76 -8.60 -6.38
C PHE A 265 5.02 -9.33 -5.89
N GLY A 266 5.90 -8.62 -5.16
CA GLY A 266 7.14 -9.19 -4.63
C GLY A 266 7.83 -8.27 -3.63
N PRO A 267 8.96 -8.74 -3.12
CA PRO A 267 9.61 -10.01 -3.40
C PRO A 267 8.90 -11.21 -2.74
N VAL A 268 9.22 -12.43 -3.18
CA VAL A 268 8.97 -13.65 -2.40
C VAL A 268 9.81 -13.58 -1.13
N LEU A 269 9.18 -13.83 0.01
CA LEU A 269 9.78 -13.66 1.34
C LEU A 269 10.23 -15.00 1.95
N VAL A 270 9.42 -16.03 1.78
CA VAL A 270 9.68 -17.39 2.22
C VAL A 270 9.23 -18.35 1.11
N MET A 271 10.03 -19.36 0.80
CA MET A 271 9.70 -20.39 -0.19
C MET A 271 10.17 -21.75 0.29
N ASN A 272 9.29 -22.74 0.33
CA ASN A 272 9.58 -24.09 0.80
C ASN A 272 10.19 -24.14 2.22
N GLY A 273 9.82 -23.19 3.07
CA GLY A 273 10.38 -23.02 4.40
C GLY A 273 11.74 -22.29 4.47
N GLU A 274 12.31 -21.93 3.32
CA GLU A 274 13.57 -21.18 3.25
C GLU A 274 13.31 -19.68 3.20
N ILE A 275 14.00 -18.92 4.05
CA ILE A 275 13.93 -17.47 4.09
C ILE A 275 14.69 -16.89 2.90
N ASN A 276 14.11 -15.92 2.22
CA ASN A 276 14.82 -15.08 1.26
C ASN A 276 15.82 -14.17 1.99
N MET A 277 17.04 -14.68 2.16
CA MET A 277 18.10 -13.97 2.89
C MET A 277 18.56 -12.70 2.18
N GLU A 278 18.35 -12.58 0.88
CA GLU A 278 18.64 -11.33 0.16
C GLU A 278 17.62 -10.27 0.54
N ALA A 279 16.32 -10.62 0.59
CA ALA A 279 15.26 -9.74 1.08
C ALA A 279 15.46 -9.39 2.56
N TYR A 280 15.82 -10.38 3.38
CA TYR A 280 16.05 -10.21 4.82
C TYR A 280 17.18 -9.22 5.13
N ASN A 281 18.31 -9.35 4.45
CA ASN A 281 19.49 -8.52 4.71
C ASN A 281 19.44 -7.16 4.03
N LYS A 282 18.39 -6.88 3.26
CA LYS A 282 18.28 -5.67 2.49
C LYS A 282 17.63 -4.54 3.28
N VAL A 283 18.21 -3.36 3.15
CA VAL A 283 17.54 -2.12 3.57
C VAL A 283 16.38 -1.82 2.62
N SER A 284 15.16 -2.12 3.05
CA SER A 284 13.95 -1.96 2.22
C SER A 284 13.12 -0.72 2.60
N GLY A 285 13.58 0.06 3.59
CA GLY A 285 12.90 1.26 4.09
C GLY A 285 11.74 0.95 5.04
N LEU A 286 11.46 1.89 5.94
CA LEU A 286 10.35 1.77 6.90
C LEU A 286 9.05 2.21 6.26
N ASN A 287 8.20 1.24 5.90
CA ASN A 287 6.93 1.49 5.21
C ASN A 287 5.80 0.63 5.79
N PRO A 288 4.53 1.04 5.60
CA PRO A 288 3.41 0.11 5.74
C PRO A 288 3.62 -1.07 4.79
N ARG A 289 3.40 -2.30 5.28
CA ARG A 289 3.60 -3.54 4.51
C ARG A 289 2.37 -4.42 4.57
N THR A 290 2.13 -5.14 3.48
CA THR A 290 1.15 -6.23 3.41
C THR A 290 1.86 -7.47 2.88
N ALA A 291 1.57 -8.63 3.45
CA ALA A 291 2.08 -9.91 2.95
C ALA A 291 1.03 -11.00 3.09
N ILE A 292 1.14 -12.02 2.23
CA ILE A 292 0.40 -13.25 2.30
C ILE A 292 1.37 -14.42 2.51
N GLY A 293 0.98 -15.37 3.32
CA GLY A 293 1.73 -16.61 3.52
C GLY A 293 0.81 -17.80 3.80
N GLN A 294 1.37 -19.01 3.74
CA GLN A 294 0.67 -20.23 4.08
C GLN A 294 1.55 -21.13 4.95
N ARG A 295 0.93 -21.71 5.98
CA ARG A 295 1.53 -22.69 6.88
C ARG A 295 1.56 -24.09 6.25
N ALA A 296 2.38 -24.97 6.81
CA ALA A 296 2.42 -26.38 6.39
C ALA A 296 1.09 -27.13 6.60
N ASP A 297 0.26 -26.71 7.56
CA ASP A 297 -1.09 -27.26 7.82
C ASP A 297 -2.19 -26.67 6.93
N GLY A 298 -1.85 -25.76 6.03
CA GLY A 298 -2.75 -25.11 5.09
C GLY A 298 -3.29 -23.78 5.54
N ALA A 299 -3.20 -23.39 6.81
CA ALA A 299 -3.70 -22.11 7.28
C ALA A 299 -3.01 -20.94 6.57
N VAL A 300 -3.80 -19.93 6.15
CA VAL A 300 -3.31 -18.76 5.45
C VAL A 300 -3.02 -17.64 6.45
N ILE A 301 -1.94 -16.92 6.23
CA ILE A 301 -1.48 -15.82 7.06
C ILE A 301 -1.51 -14.54 6.23
N PHE A 302 -2.19 -13.51 6.75
CA PHE A 302 -2.06 -12.14 6.25
C PHE A 302 -1.35 -11.29 7.29
N VAL A 303 -0.37 -10.52 6.86
CA VAL A 303 0.37 -9.57 7.70
C VAL A 303 0.12 -8.18 7.17
N CYS A 304 -0.31 -7.25 8.04
CA CYS A 304 -0.35 -5.82 7.76
C CYS A 304 0.47 -5.09 8.81
N ILE A 305 1.56 -4.45 8.40
CA ILE A 305 2.38 -3.56 9.23
C ILE A 305 1.89 -2.13 9.04
N ASP A 306 1.52 -1.47 10.12
CA ASP A 306 1.21 -0.03 10.13
C ASP A 306 2.46 0.79 9.82
N GLY A 307 2.29 1.97 9.24
CA GLY A 307 3.43 2.84 9.00
C GLY A 307 3.07 4.29 8.77
N ARG A 308 4.10 5.13 8.62
CA ARG A 308 3.98 6.58 8.38
C ARG A 308 3.15 7.31 9.44
N GLN A 309 3.24 6.82 10.69
CA GLN A 309 2.53 7.33 11.86
C GLN A 309 3.51 7.51 13.03
N PRO A 310 3.22 8.42 13.98
CA PRO A 310 4.07 8.60 15.16
C PRO A 310 4.21 7.34 16.02
N SER A 311 3.19 6.47 16.03
CA SER A 311 3.16 5.21 16.77
C SER A 311 3.75 4.02 16.01
N SER A 312 3.99 4.18 14.70
CA SER A 312 4.48 3.12 13.83
C SER A 312 5.11 3.77 12.58
N ALA A 313 6.43 3.82 12.54
CA ALA A 313 7.15 4.35 11.38
C ALA A 313 6.98 3.44 10.16
N GLY A 314 6.90 2.14 10.38
CA GLY A 314 6.77 1.07 9.40
C GLY A 314 7.78 -0.04 9.63
N GLY A 315 7.71 -1.08 8.81
CA GLY A 315 8.62 -2.23 8.84
C GLY A 315 9.41 -2.40 7.55
N GLU A 316 10.53 -3.09 7.67
CA GLU A 316 11.34 -3.59 6.56
C GLU A 316 10.88 -5.00 6.14
N TYR A 317 11.44 -5.56 5.07
CA TYR A 317 11.15 -6.95 4.69
C TYR A 317 11.60 -7.95 5.77
N ALA A 318 12.71 -7.67 6.48
CA ALA A 318 13.13 -8.49 7.60
C ALA A 318 12.04 -8.63 8.66
N ASP A 319 11.40 -7.51 9.04
CA ASP A 319 10.32 -7.51 10.02
C ASP A 319 9.12 -8.36 9.56
N VAL A 320 8.74 -8.25 8.28
CA VAL A 320 7.65 -9.05 7.70
C VAL A 320 8.01 -10.54 7.68
N ILE A 321 9.26 -10.87 7.32
CA ILE A 321 9.76 -12.25 7.28
C ILE A 321 9.78 -12.85 8.70
N ASP A 322 10.28 -12.11 9.69
CA ASP A 322 10.32 -12.57 11.09
C ASP A 322 8.91 -12.90 11.60
N ILE A 323 7.93 -12.05 11.32
CA ILE A 323 6.52 -12.30 11.65
C ILE A 323 6.03 -13.56 10.92
N LEU A 324 6.20 -13.66 9.61
CA LEU A 324 5.71 -14.80 8.83
C LEU A 324 6.29 -16.13 9.30
N VAL A 325 7.59 -16.17 9.61
CA VAL A 325 8.29 -17.35 10.12
C VAL A 325 7.84 -17.70 11.53
N GLU A 326 7.66 -16.71 12.41
CA GLU A 326 7.14 -16.93 13.76
C GLU A 326 5.75 -17.57 13.73
N TYR A 327 4.91 -17.17 12.77
CA TYR A 327 3.58 -17.76 12.57
C TYR A 327 3.58 -19.03 11.71
N GLY A 328 4.74 -19.51 11.29
CA GLY A 328 4.92 -20.81 10.64
C GLY A 328 4.69 -20.85 9.14
N ALA A 329 4.82 -19.72 8.44
CA ALA A 329 4.73 -19.67 6.99
C ALA A 329 5.85 -20.48 6.35
N ILE A 330 5.49 -21.35 5.39
CA ILE A 330 6.45 -22.08 4.54
C ILE A 330 6.53 -21.48 3.13
N ASN A 331 5.47 -20.83 2.67
CA ASN A 331 5.46 -20.03 1.47
C ASN A 331 4.89 -18.64 1.82
N ALA A 332 5.54 -17.57 1.37
CA ALA A 332 5.06 -16.21 1.60
C ALA A 332 5.58 -15.22 0.57
N CYS A 333 4.75 -14.26 0.23
CA CYS A 333 5.05 -13.20 -0.71
C CYS A 333 4.62 -11.84 -0.15
N ASN A 334 5.43 -10.81 -0.43
CA ASN A 334 5.05 -9.44 -0.15
C ASN A 334 3.96 -8.99 -1.12
N MET A 335 3.00 -8.21 -0.64
CA MET A 335 1.93 -7.58 -1.41
C MET A 335 2.14 -6.07 -1.48
N ASP A 336 1.27 -5.35 -2.22
CA ASP A 336 1.36 -3.90 -2.28
C ASP A 336 1.29 -3.29 -0.88
N GLY A 337 2.16 -2.34 -0.66
CA GLY A 337 2.35 -1.71 0.64
C GLY A 337 1.92 -0.25 0.67
N GLY A 338 2.52 0.51 1.58
CA GLY A 338 2.32 1.94 1.66
C GLY A 338 0.87 2.34 1.93
N SER A 339 0.30 3.20 1.08
CA SER A 339 -1.09 3.66 1.21
C SER A 339 -2.13 2.62 0.78
N SER A 340 -1.70 1.45 0.29
CA SER A 340 -2.59 0.34 -0.02
C SER A 340 -2.79 -0.61 1.16
N THR A 341 -1.85 -0.62 2.14
CA THR A 341 -1.89 -1.51 3.30
C THR A 341 -3.16 -1.32 4.11
N VAL A 342 -4.04 -2.29 4.03
CA VAL A 342 -5.35 -2.28 4.69
C VAL A 342 -5.77 -3.70 5.03
N MET A 343 -6.27 -3.91 6.26
CA MET A 343 -6.87 -5.15 6.73
C MET A 343 -8.26 -4.86 7.27
N MET A 344 -9.26 -5.54 6.74
CA MET A 344 -10.66 -5.41 7.13
C MET A 344 -11.18 -6.73 7.66
N TYR A 345 -12.06 -6.67 8.66
CA TYR A 345 -12.74 -7.85 9.20
C TYR A 345 -14.17 -7.51 9.62
N ARG A 346 -15.12 -8.35 9.22
CA ARG A 346 -16.51 -8.33 9.72
C ARG A 346 -16.57 -9.19 10.96
N ASP A 347 -16.43 -8.56 12.11
CA ASP A 347 -16.39 -9.24 13.41
C ASP A 347 -17.76 -9.80 13.78
N THR A 348 -18.08 -10.96 13.21
CA THR A 348 -19.39 -11.61 13.42
C THR A 348 -19.67 -11.91 14.90
N TYR A 349 -18.63 -12.11 15.70
CA TYR A 349 -18.74 -12.56 17.10
C TYR A 349 -18.38 -11.50 18.13
N GLY A 350 -17.95 -10.30 17.71
CA GLY A 350 -17.54 -9.24 18.61
C GLY A 350 -16.22 -9.52 19.36
N LEU A 351 -15.32 -10.28 18.75
CA LEU A 351 -14.02 -10.62 19.36
C LEU A 351 -13.02 -9.45 19.30
N TYR A 352 -13.16 -8.57 18.31
CA TYR A 352 -12.22 -7.49 18.04
C TYR A 352 -12.87 -6.11 18.08
N GLY A 353 -14.23 -6.05 18.15
CA GLY A 353 -14.97 -4.79 18.18
C GLY A 353 -16.48 -4.97 18.25
N GLU A 354 -17.24 -4.24 17.45
CA GLU A 354 -18.70 -4.32 17.40
C GLU A 354 -19.15 -5.45 16.49
N ALA A 355 -19.89 -6.40 17.05
CA ALA A 355 -20.35 -7.59 16.35
C ALA A 355 -21.13 -7.27 15.07
N GLY A 356 -20.78 -7.94 13.96
CA GLY A 356 -21.42 -7.83 12.66
C GLY A 356 -21.02 -6.62 11.83
N GLN A 357 -20.20 -5.72 12.36
CA GLN A 357 -19.69 -4.54 11.65
C GLN A 357 -18.36 -4.84 10.96
N VAL A 358 -18.20 -4.34 9.74
CA VAL A 358 -16.91 -4.34 9.04
C VAL A 358 -16.02 -3.28 9.69
N GLN A 359 -14.86 -3.69 10.16
CA GLN A 359 -13.91 -2.84 10.84
C GLN A 359 -12.56 -2.87 10.14
N MET A 360 -11.89 -1.74 10.13
CA MET A 360 -10.47 -1.67 9.78
C MET A 360 -9.66 -2.11 10.99
N ILE A 361 -8.88 -3.17 10.83
CA ILE A 361 -8.10 -3.78 11.91
C ILE A 361 -6.77 -3.04 12.10
N ASN A 362 -6.08 -2.70 11.01
CA ASN A 362 -4.83 -1.96 11.06
C ASN A 362 -5.08 -0.44 11.16
N SER A 363 -4.09 0.30 11.66
CA SER A 363 -4.15 1.76 11.74
C SER A 363 -3.77 2.39 10.40
N TYR A 364 -4.73 3.06 9.78
CA TYR A 364 -4.51 3.74 8.51
C TYR A 364 -3.85 5.12 8.70
N SER A 365 -3.47 5.79 7.61
CA SER A 365 -2.78 7.07 7.63
C SER A 365 -3.54 8.16 8.40
N LEU A 366 -2.84 8.96 9.22
CA LEU A 366 -3.40 10.13 9.90
C LEU A 366 -3.90 11.23 8.95
N LEU A 367 -3.40 11.25 7.71
CA LEU A 367 -3.71 12.28 6.72
C LEU A 367 -4.82 11.87 5.75
N GLN A 368 -5.23 10.60 5.76
CA GLN A 368 -6.24 10.05 4.86
C GLN A 368 -7.30 9.33 5.70
N SER A 369 -8.53 9.76 5.61
CA SER A 369 -9.66 9.19 6.36
C SER A 369 -10.16 7.86 5.81
N GLU A 370 -9.83 7.53 4.57
CA GLU A 370 -10.30 6.33 3.88
C GLU A 370 -9.18 5.69 3.06
N PRO A 371 -9.16 4.34 2.98
CA PRO A 371 -8.26 3.61 2.10
C PRO A 371 -8.38 4.04 0.64
N ARG A 372 -7.26 3.97 -0.08
CA ARG A 372 -7.24 4.25 -1.51
C ARG A 372 -8.03 3.18 -2.28
N ARG A 373 -8.37 3.50 -3.54
CA ARG A 373 -8.93 2.52 -4.48
C ARG A 373 -7.83 1.65 -5.04
N ILE A 374 -8.10 0.35 -5.17
CA ILE A 374 -7.18 -0.66 -5.68
C ILE A 374 -7.94 -1.63 -6.59
N PRO A 375 -7.26 -2.34 -7.50
CA PRO A 375 -7.94 -3.20 -8.48
C PRO A 375 -8.31 -4.57 -7.95
N ASP A 376 -7.56 -5.13 -7.00
CA ASP A 376 -7.74 -6.48 -6.51
C ASP A 376 -7.47 -6.60 -5.00
N PHE A 377 -7.99 -7.67 -4.39
CA PHE A 377 -8.04 -7.87 -2.95
C PHE A 377 -7.95 -9.35 -2.61
N TRP A 378 -7.15 -9.73 -1.61
CA TRP A 378 -7.29 -11.02 -0.97
C TRP A 378 -8.45 -10.99 0.01
N MET A 379 -9.44 -11.85 -0.21
CA MET A 379 -10.69 -11.88 0.53
C MET A 379 -10.93 -13.23 1.19
N VAL A 380 -11.78 -13.25 2.21
CA VAL A 380 -12.16 -14.46 2.94
C VAL A 380 -13.68 -14.59 2.93
N ARG A 381 -14.18 -15.70 2.41
CA ARG A 381 -15.62 -16.05 2.42
C ARG A 381 -16.06 -16.48 3.81
N PRO A 382 -17.36 -16.33 4.16
CA PRO A 382 -17.93 -16.97 5.33
C PRO A 382 -17.69 -18.49 5.33
N ALA A 383 -17.53 -19.09 6.50
CA ALA A 383 -17.37 -20.53 6.64
C ALA A 383 -18.63 -21.26 6.14
N GLY A 384 -18.45 -22.27 5.26
CA GLY A 384 -19.54 -23.10 4.72
C GLY A 384 -20.24 -22.55 3.48
N GLU A 385 -19.76 -21.48 2.85
CA GLU A 385 -20.16 -21.04 1.51
C GLU A 385 -19.11 -21.57 0.50
N GLU A 386 -19.54 -22.47 -0.42
CA GLU A 386 -18.75 -22.94 -1.57
C GLU A 386 -18.94 -22.01 -2.78
#